data_7d3a04c715e5c4dd7e56065aa03632bd
#
_entry.id   7d3a04c715e5c4dd7e56065aa03632bd
#
_cell.length_a   1.000
_cell.length_b   1.000
_cell.length_c   1.000
_cell.angle_alpha   90.00
_cell.angle_beta   90.00
_cell.angle_gamma   90.00
#
_symmetry.space_group_name_H-M   'P 1'
#
loop_
_entity.id
_entity.type
_entity.pdbx_description
1 polymer ?
#
loop_
_entity_poly.entity_id
_entity_poly.type
_entity_poly.pdbx_seq_one_letter_code
_entity_poly.pdbx_strand_id
1 'polypeptide(L)'
;LRSRRQVEALLGSTGVPVTVLRAAIVVGHGGISWELTRQLVKNLPAMVVPKWASTRTQPIALDDVTRYLAGVVDEPRAFGRVFEIGGPDQMTYRDMLRIAAEVENGNPVPIVTVPVLTPRLSSYWLALVTDVDVTTGRNLIDSMGTEVLVTDRSIEEVVPGRPLSYAEAVRRAVEERRTASAG
;
A
#
# COMPACT_ATOMS: atom_id res chain seq x y z
N LEU A 1 5.56 6.71 11.36
CA LEU A 1 6.06 7.83 10.55
C LEU A 1 7.33 8.49 11.16
N ARG A 2 7.41 8.72 12.50
CA ARG A 2 8.56 9.38 13.15
C ARG A 2 9.86 8.59 12.95
N SER A 3 9.87 7.28 13.15
CA SER A 3 11.05 6.43 12.99
C SER A 3 11.59 6.43 11.55
N ARG A 4 10.72 6.42 10.55
CA ARG A 4 11.12 6.49 9.13
C ARG A 4 11.81 7.82 8.80
N ARG A 5 11.29 8.95 9.33
CA ARG A 5 11.93 10.27 9.17
C ARG A 5 13.27 10.35 9.87
N GLN A 6 13.44 9.69 11.02
CA GLN A 6 14.72 9.61 11.71
C GLN A 6 15.75 8.82 10.89
N VAL A 7 15.37 7.69 10.30
CA VAL A 7 16.24 6.91 9.39
C VAL A 7 16.65 7.75 8.18
N GLU A 8 15.70 8.44 7.54
CA GLU A 8 15.97 9.34 6.42
C GLU A 8 16.99 10.43 6.79
N ALA A 9 16.80 11.09 7.94
CA ALA A 9 17.73 12.12 8.44
C ALA A 9 19.11 11.55 8.75
N LEU A 10 19.20 10.36 9.39
CA LEU A 10 20.45 9.68 9.70
C LEU A 10 21.22 9.30 8.43
N LEU A 11 20.54 8.72 7.45
CA LEU A 11 21.15 8.37 6.15
C LEU A 11 21.69 9.63 5.45
N GLY A 12 20.93 10.72 5.44
CA GLY A 12 21.36 12.00 4.86
C GLY A 12 22.58 12.63 5.54
N SER A 13 22.87 12.27 6.80
CA SER A 13 24.03 12.80 7.54
C SER A 13 25.36 12.07 7.24
N THR A 14 25.34 11.00 6.45
CA THR A 14 26.54 10.17 6.17
C THR A 14 27.50 10.78 5.13
N GLY A 15 27.10 11.85 4.47
CA GLY A 15 27.85 12.45 3.35
C GLY A 15 27.70 11.72 2.02
N VAL A 16 26.98 10.60 1.98
CA VAL A 16 26.62 9.89 0.75
C VAL A 16 25.29 10.45 0.23
N PRO A 17 25.15 10.79 -1.06
CA PRO A 17 23.88 11.22 -1.61
C PRO A 17 22.83 10.11 -1.52
N VAL A 18 21.77 10.30 -0.74
CA VAL A 18 20.71 9.32 -0.54
C VAL A 18 19.48 9.74 -1.33
N THR A 19 19.00 8.87 -2.22
CA THR A 19 17.72 9.04 -2.89
C THR A 19 16.64 8.34 -2.07
N VAL A 20 15.57 9.07 -1.76
CA VAL A 20 14.44 8.54 -0.97
C VAL A 20 13.19 8.47 -1.82
N LEU A 21 12.59 7.30 -1.90
CA LEU A 21 11.28 7.08 -2.53
C LEU A 21 10.21 6.92 -1.43
N ARG A 22 9.25 7.82 -1.38
CA ARG A 22 8.12 7.78 -0.44
C ARG A 22 6.89 7.21 -1.12
N ALA A 23 6.47 6.04 -0.68
CA ALA A 23 5.26 5.36 -1.13
C ALA A 23 4.20 5.31 -0.04
N ALA A 24 2.91 5.28 -0.43
CA ALA A 24 1.81 5.02 0.48
C ALA A 24 1.69 3.50 0.75
N ILE A 25 0.98 2.80 -0.10
CA ILE A 25 0.74 1.36 0.01
C ILE A 25 1.32 0.67 -1.22
N VAL A 26 2.20 -0.30 -0.98
CA VAL A 26 2.74 -1.15 -2.04
C VAL A 26 1.86 -2.40 -2.18
N VAL A 27 1.45 -2.68 -3.41
CA VAL A 27 0.58 -3.81 -3.79
C VAL A 27 1.41 -4.81 -4.58
N GLY A 28 1.58 -6.00 -4.04
CA GLY A 28 2.32 -7.10 -4.67
C GLY A 28 2.32 -8.34 -3.79
N HIS A 29 2.55 -9.50 -4.39
CA HIS A 29 2.60 -10.77 -3.67
C HIS A 29 3.67 -10.75 -2.57
N GLY A 30 3.36 -11.32 -1.38
CA GLY A 30 4.24 -11.36 -0.21
C GLY A 30 4.30 -10.06 0.59
N GLY A 31 3.73 -8.95 0.11
CA GLY A 31 3.64 -7.70 0.86
C GLY A 31 2.54 -7.75 1.94
N ILE A 32 2.88 -7.37 3.19
CA ILE A 32 1.95 -7.47 4.33
C ILE A 32 0.64 -6.70 4.11
N SER A 33 0.67 -5.54 3.47
CA SER A 33 -0.53 -4.74 3.19
C SER A 33 -1.44 -5.43 2.17
N TRP A 34 -0.86 -6.08 1.17
CA TRP A 34 -1.60 -6.86 0.19
C TRP A 34 -2.18 -8.13 0.81
N GLU A 35 -1.38 -8.89 1.55
CA GLU A 35 -1.85 -10.13 2.19
C GLU A 35 -2.98 -9.87 3.17
N LEU A 36 -2.93 -8.77 3.92
CA LEU A 36 -4.02 -8.32 4.77
C LEU A 36 -5.30 -8.04 3.96
N THR A 37 -5.19 -7.24 2.91
CA THR A 37 -6.32 -6.92 2.03
C THR A 37 -6.95 -8.20 1.46
N ARG A 38 -6.13 -9.11 0.95
CA ARG A 38 -6.54 -10.37 0.38
C ARG A 38 -7.26 -11.27 1.38
N GLN A 39 -6.71 -11.43 2.59
CA GLN A 39 -7.34 -12.24 3.63
C GLN A 39 -8.70 -11.68 4.05
N LEU A 40 -8.82 -10.36 4.17
CA LEU A 40 -10.09 -9.71 4.46
C LEU A 40 -11.14 -10.01 3.38
N VAL A 41 -10.80 -9.84 2.10
CA VAL A 41 -11.77 -10.06 1.02
C VAL A 41 -12.09 -11.52 0.79
N LYS A 42 -11.17 -12.44 1.09
CA LYS A 42 -11.37 -13.88 0.96
C LYS A 42 -12.19 -14.48 2.10
N ASN A 43 -11.93 -14.03 3.33
CA ASN A 43 -12.49 -14.68 4.53
C ASN A 43 -13.85 -14.10 4.93
N LEU A 44 -14.24 -12.93 4.40
CA LEU A 44 -15.45 -12.25 4.82
C LEU A 44 -16.47 -12.15 3.67
N PRO A 45 -17.67 -12.74 3.83
CA PRO A 45 -18.75 -12.62 2.85
C PRO A 45 -19.38 -11.21 2.82
N ALA A 46 -19.21 -10.45 3.90
CA ALA A 46 -19.55 -9.04 4.02
C ALA A 46 -18.56 -8.36 4.95
N MET A 47 -18.19 -7.11 4.68
CA MET A 47 -17.22 -6.38 5.48
C MET A 47 -17.88 -5.23 6.24
N VAL A 48 -17.58 -5.15 7.54
CA VAL A 48 -17.87 -3.98 8.37
C VAL A 48 -16.58 -3.23 8.56
N VAL A 49 -16.48 -2.02 7.99
CA VAL A 49 -15.26 -1.23 8.03
C VAL A 49 -15.42 0.02 8.90
N PRO A 50 -14.38 0.41 9.64
CA PRO A 50 -14.38 1.62 10.45
C PRO A 50 -14.31 2.89 9.58
N LYS A 51 -14.51 4.06 10.22
CA LYS A 51 -14.44 5.37 9.57
C LYS A 51 -13.11 5.63 8.84
N TRP A 52 -11.98 5.09 9.32
CA TRP A 52 -10.68 5.25 8.65
C TRP A 52 -10.65 4.64 7.23
N ALA A 53 -11.54 3.70 6.92
CA ALA A 53 -11.64 3.15 5.57
C ALA A 53 -12.08 4.18 4.51
N SER A 54 -12.57 5.35 4.94
CA SER A 54 -12.86 6.49 4.07
C SER A 54 -11.67 7.42 3.84
N THR A 55 -10.52 7.18 4.47
CA THR A 55 -9.28 7.94 4.25
C THR A 55 -8.76 7.62 2.86
N ARG A 56 -8.29 8.66 2.16
CA ARG A 56 -7.73 8.53 0.82
C ARG A 56 -6.27 8.14 0.86
N THR A 57 -5.89 7.31 -0.08
CA THR A 57 -4.51 6.86 -0.30
C THR A 57 -4.23 6.70 -1.79
N GLN A 58 -2.98 6.58 -2.16
CA GLN A 58 -2.56 6.38 -3.55
C GLN A 58 -1.65 5.15 -3.64
N PRO A 59 -2.25 3.94 -3.83
CA PRO A 59 -1.50 2.70 -3.90
C PRO A 59 -0.59 2.64 -5.12
N ILE A 60 0.48 1.86 -5.03
CA ILE A 60 1.44 1.63 -6.12
C ILE A 60 1.74 0.14 -6.25
N ALA A 61 1.88 -0.36 -7.47
CA ALA A 61 2.29 -1.73 -7.74
C ALA A 61 3.75 -1.97 -7.32
N LEU A 62 4.06 -3.17 -6.84
CA LEU A 62 5.43 -3.58 -6.51
C LEU A 62 6.37 -3.46 -7.73
N ASP A 63 5.89 -3.80 -8.92
CA ASP A 63 6.62 -3.67 -10.17
C ASP A 63 7.06 -2.22 -10.42
N ASP A 64 6.15 -1.26 -10.17
CA ASP A 64 6.47 0.16 -10.34
C ASP A 64 7.47 0.66 -9.30
N VAL A 65 7.37 0.18 -8.04
CA VAL A 65 8.37 0.47 -7.02
C VAL A 65 9.75 -0.05 -7.47
N THR A 66 9.80 -1.28 -7.98
CA THR A 66 11.03 -1.90 -8.47
C THR A 66 11.60 -1.12 -9.66
N ARG A 67 10.73 -0.70 -10.60
CA ARG A 67 11.13 0.13 -11.75
C ARG A 67 11.71 1.48 -11.29
N TYR A 68 11.06 2.15 -10.33
CA TYR A 68 11.58 3.41 -9.79
C TYR A 68 12.89 3.21 -9.04
N LEU A 69 13.02 2.16 -8.22
CA LEU A 69 14.27 1.84 -7.52
C LEU A 69 15.41 1.60 -8.51
N ALA A 70 15.19 0.79 -9.54
CA ALA A 70 16.19 0.52 -10.57
C ALA A 70 16.52 1.78 -11.38
N GLY A 71 15.53 2.61 -11.68
CA GLY A 71 15.71 3.80 -12.51
C GLY A 71 16.41 4.97 -11.82
N VAL A 72 16.49 4.99 -10.48
CA VAL A 72 17.23 6.02 -9.72
C VAL A 72 18.66 5.61 -9.37
N VAL A 73 19.02 4.35 -9.58
CA VAL A 73 20.40 3.88 -9.38
C VAL A 73 21.30 4.52 -10.44
N ASP A 74 22.40 5.08 -10.01
CA ASP A 74 23.40 5.77 -10.87
C ASP A 74 22.81 6.92 -11.73
N GLU A 75 21.63 7.44 -11.39
CA GLU A 75 21.00 8.59 -12.05
C GLU A 75 21.32 9.90 -11.31
N PRO A 76 22.22 10.76 -11.83
CA PRO A 76 22.65 11.96 -11.14
C PRO A 76 21.53 12.93 -10.78
N ARG A 77 20.43 12.97 -11.58
CA ARG A 77 19.26 13.80 -11.31
C ARG A 77 18.46 13.34 -10.09
N ALA A 78 18.73 12.13 -9.59
CA ALA A 78 18.07 11.59 -8.42
C ALA A 78 18.90 11.76 -7.13
N PHE A 79 20.20 12.05 -7.21
CA PHE A 79 21.08 12.08 -6.05
C PHE A 79 20.66 13.12 -5.00
N GLY A 80 20.56 12.67 -3.76
CA GLY A 80 20.21 13.52 -2.62
C GLY A 80 18.75 14.04 -2.62
N ARG A 81 17.90 13.49 -3.46
CA ARG A 81 16.50 13.93 -3.61
C ARG A 81 15.53 12.99 -2.92
N VAL A 82 14.39 13.57 -2.56
CA VAL A 82 13.22 12.83 -2.05
C VAL A 82 12.13 12.90 -3.11
N PHE A 83 11.61 11.75 -3.51
CA PHE A 83 10.52 11.64 -4.48
C PHE A 83 9.30 10.98 -3.84
N GLU A 84 8.13 11.43 -4.21
CA GLU A 84 6.87 10.76 -3.92
C GLU A 84 6.51 9.84 -5.08
N ILE A 85 6.17 8.57 -4.78
CA ILE A 85 5.78 7.57 -5.77
C ILE A 85 4.40 7.00 -5.47
N GLY A 86 3.58 6.85 -6.49
CA GLY A 86 2.23 6.30 -6.40
C GLY A 86 1.71 5.83 -7.75
N GLY A 87 0.69 5.00 -7.74
CA GLY A 87 -0.04 4.64 -8.95
C GLY A 87 -0.91 5.81 -9.46
N PRO A 88 -1.64 5.59 -10.56
CA PRO A 88 -2.51 6.63 -11.13
C PRO A 88 -3.77 6.89 -10.29
N ASP A 89 -4.17 5.94 -9.45
CA ASP A 89 -5.45 5.95 -8.76
C ASP A 89 -5.35 6.53 -7.35
N GLN A 90 -6.13 7.58 -7.07
CA GLN A 90 -6.38 8.09 -5.73
C GLN A 90 -7.72 7.56 -5.25
N MET A 91 -7.74 6.77 -4.18
CA MET A 91 -8.94 6.07 -3.73
C MET A 91 -8.98 5.91 -2.22
N THR A 92 -10.14 5.54 -1.68
CA THR A 92 -10.27 5.20 -0.26
C THR A 92 -9.87 3.74 -0.02
N TYR A 93 -9.52 3.41 1.23
CA TYR A 93 -9.30 1.99 1.62
C TYR A 93 -10.53 1.12 1.34
N ARG A 94 -11.74 1.69 1.48
CA ARG A 94 -12.98 1.00 1.12
C ARG A 94 -13.04 0.64 -0.37
N ASP A 95 -12.65 1.57 -1.24
CA ASP A 95 -12.60 1.31 -2.69
C ASP A 95 -11.55 0.26 -3.03
N MET A 96 -10.39 0.29 -2.35
CA MET A 96 -9.37 -0.74 -2.49
C MET A 96 -9.91 -2.13 -2.13
N LEU A 97 -10.60 -2.26 -1.01
CA LEU A 97 -11.22 -3.53 -0.59
C LEU A 97 -12.27 -4.00 -1.61
N ARG A 98 -13.09 -3.11 -2.14
CA ARG A 98 -14.10 -3.44 -3.15
C ARG A 98 -13.46 -3.96 -4.43
N ILE A 99 -12.46 -3.27 -4.97
CA ILE A 99 -11.76 -3.69 -6.20
C ILE A 99 -11.00 -5.01 -5.96
N ALA A 100 -10.34 -5.16 -4.82
CA ALA A 100 -9.66 -6.40 -4.48
C ALA A 100 -10.63 -7.59 -4.40
N ALA A 101 -11.82 -7.40 -3.83
CA ALA A 101 -12.86 -8.43 -3.77
C ALA A 101 -13.39 -8.80 -5.16
N GLU A 102 -13.62 -7.82 -6.03
CA GLU A 102 -14.04 -8.06 -7.41
C GLU A 102 -13.00 -8.89 -8.19
N VAL A 103 -11.70 -8.61 -7.99
CA VAL A 103 -10.63 -9.33 -8.69
C VAL A 103 -10.39 -10.72 -8.10
N GLU A 104 -10.38 -10.86 -6.77
CA GLU A 104 -10.08 -12.15 -6.10
C GLU A 104 -11.26 -13.13 -6.20
N ASN A 105 -12.49 -12.65 -5.99
CA ASN A 105 -13.68 -13.49 -5.87
C ASN A 105 -14.59 -13.47 -7.12
N GLY A 106 -14.32 -12.57 -8.08
CA GLY A 106 -15.18 -12.35 -9.25
C GLY A 106 -16.48 -11.59 -8.95
N ASN A 107 -16.73 -11.23 -7.70
CA ASN A 107 -17.93 -10.51 -7.26
C ASN A 107 -17.59 -9.45 -6.20
N PRO A 108 -18.30 -8.32 -6.20
CA PRO A 108 -18.17 -7.33 -5.15
C PRO A 108 -18.67 -7.88 -3.81
N VAL A 109 -17.97 -7.55 -2.74
CA VAL A 109 -18.38 -7.86 -1.36
C VAL A 109 -19.12 -6.65 -0.78
N PRO A 110 -20.28 -6.83 -0.12
CA PRO A 110 -20.96 -5.74 0.57
C PRO A 110 -20.06 -5.12 1.65
N ILE A 111 -19.89 -3.81 1.63
CA ILE A 111 -19.06 -3.07 2.61
C ILE A 111 -19.91 -2.04 3.32
N VAL A 112 -20.08 -2.21 4.63
CA VAL A 112 -20.82 -1.28 5.50
C VAL A 112 -19.83 -0.53 6.38
N THR A 113 -19.87 0.80 6.33
CA THR A 113 -19.05 1.65 7.19
C THR A 113 -19.78 1.92 8.51
N VAL A 114 -19.09 1.66 9.64
CA VAL A 114 -19.64 1.94 10.98
C VAL A 114 -18.82 3.03 11.67
N PRO A 115 -19.49 3.98 12.35
CA PRO A 115 -18.79 5.13 12.94
C PRO A 115 -18.02 4.82 14.23
N VAL A 116 -18.23 3.65 14.85
CA VAL A 116 -17.92 3.39 16.28
C VAL A 116 -16.83 2.33 16.52
N LEU A 117 -16.03 1.93 15.53
CA LEU A 117 -14.90 1.05 15.82
C LEU A 117 -13.68 1.88 16.23
N THR A 118 -13.29 1.77 17.51
CA THR A 118 -12.02 2.33 17.97
C THR A 118 -10.84 1.62 17.32
N PRO A 119 -9.67 2.25 17.13
CA PRO A 119 -8.49 1.60 16.57
C PRO A 119 -8.11 0.30 17.30
N ARG A 120 -8.32 0.27 18.62
CA ARG A 120 -8.05 -0.91 19.46
C ARG A 120 -9.00 -2.06 19.15
N LEU A 121 -10.29 -1.80 19.04
CA LEU A 121 -11.28 -2.83 18.69
C LEU A 121 -11.07 -3.33 17.26
N SER A 122 -10.74 -2.43 16.33
CA SER A 122 -10.41 -2.78 14.95
C SER A 122 -9.18 -3.68 14.84
N SER A 123 -8.14 -3.48 15.66
CA SER A 123 -6.94 -4.33 15.64
C SER A 123 -7.18 -5.75 16.16
N TYR A 124 -8.02 -5.90 17.19
CA TYR A 124 -8.42 -7.23 17.68
C TYR A 124 -9.26 -7.98 16.64
N TRP A 125 -10.22 -7.28 16.01
CA TRP A 125 -11.03 -7.88 14.95
C TRP A 125 -10.16 -8.28 13.75
N LEU A 126 -9.19 -7.46 13.38
CA LEU A 126 -8.27 -7.74 12.29
C LEU A 126 -7.45 -9.02 12.56
N ALA A 127 -6.89 -9.14 13.77
CA ALA A 127 -6.14 -10.32 14.18
C ALA A 127 -7.00 -11.60 14.25
N LEU A 128 -8.32 -11.46 14.45
CA LEU A 128 -9.23 -12.60 14.45
C LEU A 128 -9.52 -13.13 13.04
N VAL A 129 -9.54 -12.26 12.03
CA VAL A 129 -9.94 -12.61 10.64
C VAL A 129 -8.76 -12.74 9.69
N THR A 130 -7.55 -12.41 10.15
CA THR A 130 -6.30 -12.47 9.37
C THR A 130 -5.16 -13.06 10.21
N ASP A 131 -4.08 -13.48 9.56
CA ASP A 131 -2.87 -13.98 10.23
C ASP A 131 -1.95 -12.86 10.76
N VAL A 132 -2.43 -11.62 10.78
CA VAL A 132 -1.66 -10.46 11.26
C VAL A 132 -1.80 -10.33 12.77
N ASP A 133 -0.67 -10.25 13.49
CA ASP A 133 -0.68 -10.03 14.93
C ASP A 133 -1.27 -8.67 15.31
N VAL A 134 -1.80 -8.57 16.53
CA VAL A 134 -2.51 -7.38 17.04
C VAL A 134 -1.65 -6.12 16.99
N THR A 135 -0.34 -6.22 17.28
CA THR A 135 0.58 -5.08 17.30
C THR A 135 0.81 -4.53 15.90
N THR A 136 1.06 -5.40 14.95
CA THR A 136 1.22 -5.05 13.53
C THR A 136 -0.08 -4.49 12.97
N GLY A 137 -1.22 -5.14 13.25
CA GLY A 137 -2.54 -4.68 12.86
C GLY A 137 -2.85 -3.27 13.40
N ARG A 138 -2.52 -2.99 14.66
CA ARG A 138 -2.68 -1.65 15.25
C ARG A 138 -1.84 -0.59 14.56
N ASN A 139 -0.57 -0.88 14.32
CA ASN A 139 0.34 0.06 13.63
C ASN A 139 -0.14 0.37 12.20
N LEU A 140 -0.69 -0.62 11.50
CA LEU A 140 -1.29 -0.45 10.18
C LEU A 140 -2.52 0.45 10.25
N ILE A 141 -3.46 0.17 11.15
CA ILE A 141 -4.70 0.96 11.33
C ILE A 141 -4.38 2.41 11.72
N ASP A 142 -3.45 2.62 12.64
CA ASP A 142 -3.03 3.97 13.07
C ASP A 142 -2.44 4.75 11.89
N SER A 143 -1.76 4.08 10.95
CA SER A 143 -1.24 4.72 9.75
C SER A 143 -2.32 5.05 8.70
N MET A 144 -3.41 4.29 8.68
CA MET A 144 -4.52 4.46 7.73
C MET A 144 -5.42 5.68 8.04
N GLY A 145 -5.28 6.28 9.22
CA GLY A 145 -6.02 7.50 9.59
C GLY A 145 -5.51 8.78 8.92
N THR A 146 -4.39 8.73 8.19
CA THR A 146 -3.77 9.89 7.53
C THR A 146 -3.80 9.70 6.02
N GLU A 147 -4.25 10.74 5.29
CA GLU A 147 -4.16 10.73 3.82
C GLU A 147 -2.71 10.69 3.36
N VAL A 148 -2.43 9.84 2.39
CA VAL A 148 -1.11 9.75 1.74
C VAL A 148 -1.32 9.75 0.23
N LEU A 149 -1.16 10.92 -0.36
CA LEU A 149 -1.33 11.17 -1.79
C LEU A 149 -0.02 11.75 -2.36
N VAL A 150 0.26 11.47 -3.61
CA VAL A 150 1.36 12.07 -4.35
C VAL A 150 1.01 13.50 -4.70
N THR A 151 1.84 14.42 -4.26
CA THR A 151 1.73 15.86 -4.56
C THR A 151 2.85 16.34 -5.47
N ASP A 152 3.99 15.63 -5.46
CA ASP A 152 5.14 15.88 -6.33
C ASP A 152 5.35 14.69 -7.29
N ARG A 153 5.23 14.93 -8.59
CA ARG A 153 5.43 13.96 -9.66
C ARG A 153 6.79 14.07 -10.36
N SER A 154 7.74 14.79 -9.79
CA SER A 154 9.05 15.02 -10.40
C SER A 154 9.85 13.73 -10.69
N ILE A 155 9.49 12.61 -10.06
CA ILE A 155 10.07 11.29 -10.36
C ILE A 155 9.79 10.86 -11.81
N GLU A 156 8.66 11.24 -12.40
CA GLU A 156 8.27 10.87 -13.76
C GLU A 156 9.21 11.48 -14.82
N GLU A 157 9.85 12.61 -14.50
CA GLU A 157 10.88 13.23 -15.36
C GLU A 157 12.22 12.48 -15.31
N VAL A 158 12.48 11.79 -14.19
CA VAL A 158 13.72 11.05 -13.96
C VAL A 158 13.59 9.62 -14.44
N VAL A 159 12.48 8.98 -14.10
CA VAL A 159 12.18 7.58 -14.46
C VAL A 159 10.84 7.55 -15.20
N PRO A 160 10.87 7.67 -16.52
CA PRO A 160 9.66 7.69 -17.34
C PRO A 160 8.94 6.34 -17.31
N GLY A 161 7.65 6.36 -17.55
CA GLY A 161 6.79 5.18 -17.64
C GLY A 161 5.44 5.42 -16.97
N ARG A 162 4.44 4.65 -17.38
CA ARG A 162 3.10 4.72 -16.82
C ARG A 162 2.96 3.68 -15.70
N PRO A 163 2.70 4.09 -14.46
CA PRO A 163 2.41 3.16 -13.38
C PRO A 163 1.12 2.38 -13.63
N LEU A 164 1.07 1.15 -13.12
CA LEU A 164 -0.11 0.30 -13.18
C LEU A 164 -1.25 0.88 -12.33
N SER A 165 -2.49 0.70 -12.79
CA SER A 165 -3.67 0.97 -11.99
C SER A 165 -3.75 0.00 -10.80
N TYR A 166 -4.51 0.37 -9.76
CA TYR A 166 -4.69 -0.50 -8.60
C TYR A 166 -5.29 -1.86 -8.99
N ALA A 167 -6.28 -1.88 -9.88
CA ALA A 167 -6.89 -3.12 -10.36
C ALA A 167 -5.90 -4.02 -11.11
N GLU A 168 -4.98 -3.44 -11.90
CA GLU A 168 -3.91 -4.19 -12.57
C GLU A 168 -2.89 -4.74 -11.57
N ALA A 169 -2.47 -3.94 -10.59
CA ALA A 169 -1.58 -4.36 -9.52
C ALA A 169 -2.17 -5.54 -8.73
N VAL A 170 -3.46 -5.48 -8.40
CA VAL A 170 -4.17 -6.57 -7.71
C VAL A 170 -4.21 -7.84 -8.56
N ARG A 171 -4.55 -7.74 -9.85
CA ARG A 171 -4.57 -8.93 -10.74
C ARG A 171 -3.19 -9.60 -10.81
N ARG A 172 -2.11 -8.82 -10.94
CA ARG A 172 -0.75 -9.36 -10.92
C ARG A 172 -0.41 -10.06 -9.62
N ALA A 173 -0.68 -9.43 -8.48
CA ALA A 173 -0.42 -10.02 -7.17
C ALA A 173 -1.18 -11.35 -6.95
N VAL A 174 -2.42 -11.46 -7.45
CA VAL A 174 -3.21 -12.71 -7.42
C VAL A 174 -2.58 -13.77 -8.31
N GLU A 175 -2.14 -13.42 -9.52
CA GLU A 175 -1.53 -14.35 -10.47
C GLU A 175 -0.16 -14.86 -9.99
N GLU A 176 0.71 -13.97 -9.50
CA GLU A 176 1.99 -14.34 -8.90
C GLU A 176 1.82 -15.32 -7.74
N ARG A 177 0.82 -15.10 -6.90
CA ARG A 177 0.50 -16.02 -5.82
C ARG A 177 0.08 -17.39 -6.33
N ARG A 178 -0.79 -17.45 -7.37
CA ARG A 178 -1.24 -18.73 -7.96
C ARG A 178 -0.05 -19.53 -8.50
N THR A 179 0.86 -18.86 -9.18
CA THR A 179 2.09 -19.46 -9.71
C THR A 179 3.01 -19.95 -8.59
N ALA A 180 3.23 -19.15 -7.55
CA ALA A 180 4.05 -19.52 -6.39
C ALA A 180 3.46 -20.67 -5.56
N SER A 181 2.14 -20.89 -5.61
CA SER A 181 1.48 -21.99 -4.89
C SER A 181 1.40 -23.28 -5.71
N ALA A 182 1.75 -23.25 -6.99
CA ALA A 182 1.70 -24.39 -7.91
C ALA A 182 3.08 -25.06 -8.14
N GLY A 183 4.17 -24.45 -7.66
CA GLY A 183 5.53 -24.96 -7.68
C GLY A 183 6.01 -25.39 -6.31
#